data_1fd336cfe66cb3f2021400b4019a6aba
#
_entry.id   1fd336cfe66cb3f2021400b4019a6aba
#
_cell.length_a   1.000
_cell.length_b   1.000
_cell.length_c   1.000
_cell.angle_alpha   90.00
_cell.angle_beta   90.00
_cell.angle_gamma   90.00
#
_symmetry.space_group_name_H-M   'P 1'
#
loop_
_entity.id
_entity.type
_entity.pdbx_description
1 polymer ?
#
loop_
_entity_poly.entity_id
_entity_poly.type
_entity_poly.pdbx_seq_one_letter_code
_entity_poly.pdbx_strand_id
1 'polypeptide(L)'
;MIAVEGGTEARTCDGETIVVNLHGALIATVVELSTGMKISIHVYVTDKRAAARVVYIDPKNPLHCGIELQEPRNIWGVPLPPNNGEETAALGTEH
;
A
#
# COMPACT_ATOMS: atom_id res chain seq x y z
N MET A 1 -1.74 7.83 7.75
CA MET A 1 -3.13 7.60 7.29
C MET A 1 -3.24 7.78 5.78
N ILE A 2 -4.07 6.98 5.17
CA ILE A 2 -4.28 7.02 3.73
C ILE A 2 -5.78 7.00 3.44
N ALA A 3 -6.13 7.47 2.25
CA ALA A 3 -7.46 7.27 1.70
C ALA A 3 -7.35 6.27 0.55
N VAL A 4 -8.30 5.36 0.47
CA VAL A 4 -8.37 4.34 -0.57
C VAL A 4 -9.63 4.60 -1.37
N GLU A 5 -9.46 4.85 -2.67
CA GLU A 5 -10.57 5.07 -3.59
C GLU A 5 -10.61 3.92 -4.58
N GLY A 6 -11.75 3.36 -4.80
CA GLY A 6 -11.81 2.27 -5.76
C GLY A 6 -13.22 1.79 -6.04
N GLY A 7 -13.24 0.84 -6.97
CA GLY A 7 -14.48 0.24 -7.40
C GLY A 7 -15.24 1.08 -8.39
N THR A 8 -16.33 0.54 -8.89
CA THR A 8 -17.12 1.18 -9.91
C THR A 8 -17.90 2.39 -9.38
N GLU A 9 -18.03 2.51 -8.06
CA GLU A 9 -18.79 3.59 -7.45
C GLU A 9 -17.88 4.69 -6.92
N ALA A 10 -16.59 4.62 -7.18
CA ALA A 10 -15.63 5.63 -6.76
C ALA A 10 -15.72 5.92 -5.25
N ARG A 11 -15.88 4.87 -4.46
CA ARG A 11 -15.97 5.02 -3.02
C ARG A 11 -14.61 5.31 -2.43
N THR A 12 -14.61 6.10 -1.37
CA THR A 12 -13.40 6.40 -0.62
C THR A 12 -13.55 5.87 0.80
N CYS A 13 -12.53 5.22 1.30
CA CYS A 13 -12.49 4.82 2.71
C CYS A 13 -11.13 5.17 3.29
N ASP A 14 -11.10 5.31 4.61
CA ASP A 14 -9.85 5.57 5.31
C ASP A 14 -9.09 4.28 5.54
N GLY A 15 -7.78 4.40 5.68
CA GLY A 15 -6.94 3.27 6.00
C GLY A 15 -5.63 3.71 6.58
N GLU A 16 -4.83 2.73 6.97
CA GLU A 16 -3.50 2.96 7.49
C GLU A 16 -2.53 1.97 6.91
N THR A 17 -1.29 2.40 6.71
CA THR A 17 -0.25 1.51 6.26
C THR A 17 0.28 0.71 7.43
N ILE A 18 0.55 -0.58 7.19
CA ILE A 18 1.17 -1.47 8.17
C ILE A 18 2.64 -1.66 7.80
N VAL A 19 2.90 -1.99 6.54
CA VAL A 19 4.25 -2.13 5.98
C VAL A 19 4.23 -1.48 4.61
N VAL A 20 5.29 -0.75 4.27
CA VAL A 20 5.38 -0.08 2.97
C VAL A 20 6.72 -0.38 2.30
N ASN A 21 6.72 -0.38 0.97
CA ASN A 21 7.94 -0.44 0.17
C ASN A 21 7.69 0.22 -1.18
N LEU A 22 8.69 0.20 -2.06
CA LEU A 22 8.57 0.86 -3.36
C LEU A 22 7.49 0.25 -4.24
N HIS A 23 7.20 -1.03 -4.07
CA HIS A 23 6.27 -1.75 -4.95
C HIS A 23 4.85 -1.75 -4.43
N GLY A 24 4.65 -1.47 -3.15
CA GLY A 24 3.32 -1.51 -2.59
C GLY A 24 3.31 -1.42 -1.08
N ALA A 25 2.28 -2.00 -0.48
CA ALA A 25 2.10 -1.90 0.96
C ALA A 25 1.16 -2.98 1.46
N LEU A 26 1.29 -3.28 2.74
CA LEU A 26 0.25 -3.96 3.50
C LEU A 26 -0.51 -2.87 4.23
N ILE A 27 -1.82 -2.84 4.08
CA ILE A 27 -2.66 -1.78 4.65
C ILE A 27 -3.82 -2.36 5.43
N ALA A 28 -4.33 -1.57 6.36
CA ALA A 28 -5.57 -1.84 7.07
C ALA A 28 -6.61 -0.83 6.61
N THR A 29 -7.80 -1.30 6.27
CA THR A 29 -8.88 -0.44 5.79
C THR A 29 -10.11 -0.65 6.67
N VAL A 30 -11.08 0.27 6.56
CA VAL A 30 -12.31 0.17 7.34
C VAL A 30 -13.40 -0.62 6.61
N VAL A 31 -13.17 -0.97 5.34
CA VAL A 31 -14.08 -1.80 4.56
C VAL A 31 -13.28 -2.90 3.87
N GLU A 32 -13.94 -4.02 3.60
CA GLU A 32 -13.29 -5.12 2.90
C GLU A 32 -13.13 -4.78 1.43
N LEU A 33 -11.95 -5.08 0.89
CA LEU A 33 -11.66 -4.95 -0.53
C LEU A 33 -11.59 -6.34 -1.15
N SER A 34 -11.43 -6.39 -2.46
CA SER A 34 -11.39 -7.66 -3.19
C SER A 34 -10.07 -7.78 -3.94
N THR A 35 -9.53 -9.00 -4.00
CA THR A 35 -8.34 -9.28 -4.78
C THR A 35 -8.59 -8.92 -6.25
N GLY A 36 -7.63 -8.24 -6.87
CA GLY A 36 -7.75 -7.79 -8.25
C GLY A 36 -8.39 -6.42 -8.42
N MET A 37 -8.93 -5.87 -7.35
CA MET A 37 -9.60 -4.57 -7.40
C MET A 37 -8.59 -3.47 -7.68
N LYS A 38 -8.92 -2.61 -8.64
CA LYS A 38 -8.10 -1.44 -8.95
C LYS A 38 -8.51 -0.31 -8.04
N ILE A 39 -7.52 0.32 -7.44
CA ILE A 39 -7.74 1.38 -6.45
C ILE A 39 -6.77 2.52 -6.68
N SER A 40 -7.03 3.63 -6.04
CA SER A 40 -6.12 4.76 -5.98
C SER A 40 -5.83 5.03 -4.51
N ILE A 41 -4.57 5.25 -4.19
CA ILE A 41 -4.13 5.52 -2.83
C ILE A 41 -3.74 6.99 -2.75
N HIS A 42 -4.24 7.67 -1.73
CA HIS A 42 -3.83 9.04 -1.40
C HIS A 42 -3.20 9.02 -0.01
N VAL A 43 -1.92 9.35 0.06
CA VAL A 43 -1.18 9.40 1.32
C VAL A 43 -1.24 10.82 1.84
N TYR A 44 -1.91 11.03 2.95
CA TYR A 44 -2.18 12.39 3.43
C TYR A 44 -0.91 13.16 3.79
N VAL A 45 0.04 12.50 4.44
CA VAL A 45 1.23 13.20 4.94
C VAL A 45 2.08 13.74 3.80
N THR A 46 2.09 13.10 2.65
CA THR A 46 2.87 13.54 1.48
C THR A 46 2.02 14.23 0.43
N ASP A 47 0.70 14.09 0.54
CA ASP A 47 -0.27 14.54 -0.48
C ASP A 47 0.05 13.93 -1.84
N LYS A 48 0.52 12.69 -1.86
CA LYS A 48 0.83 11.97 -3.08
C LYS A 48 -0.21 10.90 -3.34
N ARG A 49 -0.45 10.63 -4.62
CA ARG A 49 -1.43 9.65 -5.05
C ARG A 49 -0.78 8.65 -6.00
N ALA A 50 -1.31 7.45 -6.04
CA ALA A 50 -0.82 6.43 -6.95
C ALA A 50 -1.92 5.43 -7.23
N ALA A 51 -1.91 4.90 -8.46
CA ALA A 51 -2.78 3.79 -8.82
C ALA A 51 -2.18 2.50 -8.27
N ALA A 52 -3.05 1.60 -7.83
CA ALA A 52 -2.62 0.35 -7.24
C ALA A 52 -3.69 -0.72 -7.50
N ARG A 53 -3.36 -1.93 -7.13
CA ARG A 53 -4.27 -3.06 -7.24
C ARG A 53 -4.15 -3.92 -5.99
N VAL A 54 -5.27 -4.43 -5.51
CA VAL A 54 -5.28 -5.35 -4.38
C VAL A 54 -4.80 -6.70 -4.88
N VAL A 55 -3.73 -7.22 -4.27
CA VAL A 55 -3.13 -8.49 -4.69
C VAL A 55 -3.22 -9.56 -3.62
N TYR A 56 -3.63 -9.19 -2.41
CA TYR A 56 -3.67 -10.13 -1.29
C TYR A 56 -4.68 -9.65 -0.26
N ILE A 57 -5.47 -10.56 0.26
CA ILE A 57 -6.37 -10.31 1.39
C ILE A 57 -5.98 -11.29 2.48
N ASP A 58 -5.80 -10.78 3.70
CA ASP A 58 -5.45 -11.63 4.82
C ASP A 58 -6.66 -12.50 5.19
N PRO A 59 -6.55 -13.83 5.10
CA PRO A 59 -7.69 -14.69 5.39
C PRO A 59 -8.12 -14.63 6.85
N LYS A 60 -7.25 -14.18 7.75
CA LYS A 60 -7.59 -14.08 9.17
C LYS A 60 -8.16 -12.72 9.52
N ASN A 61 -7.89 -11.70 8.71
CA ASN A 61 -8.40 -10.36 8.95
C ASN A 61 -8.64 -9.68 7.60
N PRO A 62 -9.86 -9.82 7.05
CA PRO A 62 -10.14 -9.30 5.69
C PRO A 62 -10.00 -7.79 5.55
N LEU A 63 -9.86 -7.05 6.65
CA LEU A 63 -9.59 -5.62 6.58
C LEU A 63 -8.11 -5.32 6.36
N HIS A 64 -7.26 -6.34 6.42
CA HIS A 64 -5.84 -6.20 6.09
C HIS A 64 -5.60 -6.76 4.70
N CYS A 65 -4.97 -5.97 3.84
CA CYS A 65 -4.73 -6.42 2.47
C CYS A 65 -3.40 -5.89 1.96
N GLY A 66 -2.85 -6.63 0.99
CA GLY A 66 -1.65 -6.22 0.28
C GLY A 66 -2.03 -5.55 -1.02
N ILE A 67 -1.37 -4.45 -1.34
CA ILE A 67 -1.59 -3.73 -2.58
C ILE A 67 -0.27 -3.58 -3.31
N GLU A 68 -0.37 -3.55 -4.64
CA GLU A 68 0.78 -3.38 -5.52
C GLU A 68 0.57 -2.09 -6.29
N LEU A 69 1.55 -1.18 -6.22
CA LEU A 69 1.49 0.06 -6.99
C LEU A 69 1.68 -0.25 -8.46
N GLN A 70 0.99 0.48 -9.32
CA GLN A 70 1.13 0.32 -10.76
C GLN A 70 2.55 0.68 -11.20
N GLU A 71 3.13 1.70 -10.57
CA GLU A 71 4.51 2.09 -10.80
C GLU A 71 5.23 2.18 -9.47
N PRO A 72 6.37 1.50 -9.31
CA PRO A 72 7.11 1.57 -8.04
C PRO A 72 7.54 3.00 -7.75
N ARG A 73 7.20 3.49 -6.57
CA ARG A 73 7.59 4.82 -6.10
C ARG A 73 7.38 4.92 -4.61
N ASN A 74 8.15 5.82 -4.00
CA ASN A 74 7.96 6.12 -2.59
C ASN A 74 6.96 7.26 -2.45
N ILE A 75 5.72 6.90 -2.15
CA ILE A 75 4.66 7.87 -1.87
C ILE A 75 4.37 7.97 -0.38
N TRP A 76 5.08 7.17 0.44
CA TRP A 76 4.66 6.91 1.82
C TRP A 76 5.16 7.94 2.83
N GLY A 77 6.19 8.72 2.47
CA GLY A 77 6.71 9.73 3.37
C GLY A 77 7.71 9.21 4.38
N VAL A 78 8.22 8.00 4.15
CA VAL A 78 9.26 7.41 5.00
C VAL A 78 10.42 6.97 4.13
N PRO A 79 11.65 6.94 4.66
CA PRO A 79 12.78 6.42 3.89
C PRO A 79 12.57 4.94 3.61
N LEU A 80 12.86 4.54 2.38
CA LEU A 80 12.78 3.13 1.99
C LEU A 80 14.16 2.65 1.56
N PRO A 81 14.49 1.38 1.79
CA PRO A 81 15.78 0.86 1.33
C PRO A 81 15.81 0.83 -0.19
N PRO A 82 16.99 0.83 -0.79
CA PRO A 82 17.07 0.66 -2.23
C PRO A 82 16.38 -0.63 -2.65
N ASN A 83 15.82 -0.58 -3.82
CA ASN A 83 15.06 -1.70 -4.31
C ASN A 83 15.98 -2.74 -4.92
N ASN A 84 16.55 -3.55 -4.12
CA ASN A 84 17.30 -4.68 -4.57
C ASN A 84 17.07 -5.83 -3.69
N GLY A 85 16.05 -5.78 -3.27
CA GLY A 85 15.75 -6.86 -2.43
C GLY A 85 16.63 -6.87 -1.23
N GLU A 86 17.18 -6.42 -1.57
CA GLU A 86 17.75 -6.59 -0.84
C GLU A 86 18.12 -6.20 0.08
N GLU A 87 18.27 -6.20 0.32
CA GLU A 87 18.64 -5.95 1.12
C GLU A 87 18.60 -5.73 1.95
N THR A 88 18.74 -5.92 2.13
CA THR A 88 18.88 -5.79 2.91
C THR A 88 19.07 -5.46 3.67
N ALA A 89 19.03 -5.59 3.90
CA ALA A 89 19.28 -5.33 4.58
C ALA A 89 19.34 -4.84 5.19
N ALA A 90 19.25 -4.90 5.48
CA ALA A 90 19.47 -4.49 6.01
C ALA A 90 19.52 -3.95 6.55
N LEU A 91 19.29 -4.02 6.90
CA LEU A 91 19.64 -3.69 7.29
C LEU A 91 19.97 -3.43 7.52
N GLY A 92 19.89 -3.51 7.51
CA GLY A 92 20.40 -3.59 7.63
C GLY A 92 20.73 -3.34 7.47
N THR A 93 20.87 -3.54 7.66
CA THR A 93 21.45 -3.64 7.43
C THR A 93 21.77 -3.45 7.05
N GLU A 94 21.55 -3.59 7.19
CA GLU A 94 21.94 -3.76 6.85
C GLU A 94 21.98 -3.57 6.64
N HIS A 95 21.91 -3.56 6.94
CA HIS A 95 22.13 -3.79 6.78
C HIS A 95 22.08 -3.78 6.64
#